data_6ca991e5c1243a0e06624104e8ab107f
#
_entry.id   6ca991e5c1243a0e06624104e8ab107f
#
_cell.length_a   1.000
_cell.length_b   1.000
_cell.length_c   1.000
_cell.angle_alpha   90.00
_cell.angle_beta   90.00
_cell.angle_gamma   90.00
#
_symmetry.space_group_name_H-M   'P 1'
#
loop_
_entity.id
_entity.type
_entity.pdbx_description
1 polymer ?
#
loop_
_entity_poly.entity_id
_entity_poly.type
_entity_poly.pdbx_seq_one_letter_code
_entity_poly.pdbx_strand_id
1 'polypeptide(L)'
;AESNCAGSASEFTRNHTTEARQIMNAAQTPNPAEYTSVIVANSTLVQLMNDGLVRPLDDLVEKYGGHLKSNQLITVDGKIMAIAFMANSQHMYYRTDILEKSGVDGIPATYDEVISAAEKIRSAGIMEHPLVMNLKVGWNVGEVFNTIYLAHGGEFFKQGSAEASINNAKGIAALETMKALVEYAHPDHLTQASDDTQGLWEAGQAAIGFMWGSRGGVILDNEGSSAEVTSNTVLSAAPTVTGGSIPGATLWWDGITIATNVSDSEAEATFAALVSGMTSEMVAANNDDAIWLIDGFKPGPAAAGVSATAQGGAKSYPMFAQMGLLHNALGAELVDFLKGSESAEQA
;
A
#
# COMPACT_ATOMS: atom_id res chain seq x y z
N ALA A 1 15.70 13.92 -4.77
CA ALA A 1 15.76 15.15 -3.99
C ALA A 1 17.21 15.48 -3.58
N GLU A 2 17.88 14.57 -2.86
CA GLU A 2 19.27 14.79 -2.38
C GLU A 2 20.23 15.23 -3.50
N SER A 3 20.23 14.54 -4.65
CA SER A 3 21.12 14.85 -5.76
C SER A 3 20.85 16.20 -6.44
N ASN A 4 19.57 16.63 -6.43
CA ASN A 4 19.18 17.90 -7.07
C ASN A 4 19.30 19.11 -6.14
N CYS A 5 19.39 18.87 -4.82
CA CYS A 5 19.43 19.91 -3.79
C CYS A 5 20.80 20.17 -3.19
N ALA A 6 21.85 19.49 -3.65
CA ALA A 6 23.22 19.56 -3.10
C ALA A 6 23.82 20.98 -3.01
N GLY A 7 23.19 22.00 -3.60
CA GLY A 7 23.58 23.40 -3.51
C GLY A 7 22.62 24.29 -2.70
N SER A 8 21.49 23.77 -2.23
CA SER A 8 20.44 24.58 -1.59
C SER A 8 20.04 24.13 -0.17
N ALA A 9 20.38 22.90 0.22
CA ALA A 9 20.16 22.40 1.58
C ALA A 9 21.48 22.33 2.34
N SER A 10 21.49 22.82 3.57
CA SER A 10 22.66 22.76 4.46
C SER A 10 22.82 21.39 5.12
N GLU A 11 21.73 20.66 5.29
CA GLU A 11 21.68 19.32 5.87
C GLU A 11 20.48 18.55 5.33
N PHE A 12 20.67 17.27 4.98
CA PHE A 12 19.63 16.37 4.51
C PHE A 12 19.72 15.03 5.25
N THR A 13 18.79 14.79 6.17
CA THR A 13 18.73 13.54 6.94
C THR A 13 17.49 12.75 6.51
N ARG A 14 17.68 11.47 6.18
CA ARG A 14 16.61 10.54 5.87
C ARG A 14 16.52 9.44 6.92
N ASN A 15 15.34 9.29 7.50
CA ASN A 15 15.00 8.17 8.39
C ASN A 15 13.90 7.32 7.75
N HIS A 16 14.11 6.01 7.74
CA HIS A 16 13.12 5.03 7.32
C HIS A 16 12.73 4.16 8.51
N THR A 17 11.44 3.99 8.76
CA THR A 17 10.94 3.27 9.92
C THR A 17 9.57 2.66 9.66
N THR A 18 9.30 1.50 10.25
CA THR A 18 7.97 0.87 10.28
C THR A 18 7.05 1.52 11.32
N GLU A 19 7.61 2.30 12.25
CA GLU A 19 6.88 3.07 13.27
C GLU A 19 6.71 4.55 12.86
N ALA A 20 6.57 4.78 11.56
CA ALA A 20 6.55 6.10 10.94
C ALA A 20 5.63 7.09 11.66
N ARG A 21 4.42 6.66 12.03
CA ARG A 21 3.43 7.52 12.69
C ARG A 21 3.92 8.11 14.02
N GLN A 22 4.49 7.29 14.90
CA GLN A 22 4.96 7.74 16.21
C GLN A 22 6.13 8.71 16.05
N ILE A 23 7.03 8.40 15.12
CA ILE A 23 8.21 9.23 14.83
C ILE A 23 7.80 10.55 14.17
N MET A 24 6.84 10.55 13.24
CA MET A 24 6.32 11.76 12.62
C MET A 24 5.73 12.71 13.67
N ASN A 25 4.87 12.22 14.54
CA ASN A 25 4.28 13.04 15.62
C ASN A 25 5.36 13.56 16.57
N ALA A 26 6.28 12.69 17.01
CA ALA A 26 7.36 13.06 17.91
C ALA A 26 8.29 14.13 17.30
N ALA A 27 8.62 14.00 16.00
CA ALA A 27 9.53 14.91 15.32
C ALA A 27 8.87 16.25 14.92
N GLN A 28 7.55 16.28 14.73
CA GLN A 28 6.84 17.51 14.35
C GLN A 28 6.19 18.26 15.53
N THR A 29 6.11 17.65 16.70
CA THR A 29 5.55 18.30 17.92
C THR A 29 6.46 19.40 18.50
N PRO A 30 7.81 19.27 18.54
CA PRO A 30 8.69 20.33 19.06
C PRO A 30 8.55 21.65 18.29
N ASN A 31 8.94 22.75 18.91
CA ASN A 31 8.97 24.07 18.27
C ASN A 31 10.39 24.68 18.43
N PRO A 32 11.19 24.77 17.35
CA PRO A 32 10.87 24.34 15.99
C PRO A 32 10.74 22.81 15.86
N ALA A 33 10.05 22.34 14.82
CA ALA A 33 9.97 20.91 14.49
C ALA A 33 11.35 20.33 14.21
N GLU A 34 11.59 19.11 14.67
CA GLU A 34 12.82 18.38 14.37
C GLU A 34 12.91 17.99 12.89
N TYR A 35 11.75 17.61 12.28
CA TYR A 35 11.65 17.32 10.84
C TYR A 35 10.78 18.37 10.15
N THR A 36 11.36 19.09 9.21
CA THR A 36 10.65 20.10 8.42
C THR A 36 9.60 19.47 7.49
N SER A 37 9.88 18.27 7.00
CA SER A 37 9.00 17.50 6.11
C SER A 37 8.96 16.04 6.53
N VAL A 38 7.82 15.40 6.34
CA VAL A 38 7.65 13.94 6.48
C VAL A 38 6.92 13.39 5.27
N ILE A 39 7.20 12.13 4.93
CA ILE A 39 6.46 11.38 3.91
C ILE A 39 5.21 10.81 4.58
N VAL A 40 4.07 11.12 4.01
CA VAL A 40 2.74 10.70 4.49
C VAL A 40 2.03 9.86 3.44
N ALA A 41 1.05 9.11 3.91
CA ALA A 41 0.07 8.40 3.09
C ALA A 41 -1.35 8.77 3.53
N ASN A 42 -2.35 8.21 2.86
CA ASN A 42 -3.77 8.40 3.20
C ASN A 42 -4.06 8.27 4.71
N SER A 43 -3.44 7.26 5.37
CA SER A 43 -3.71 6.95 6.77
C SER A 43 -3.03 7.88 7.77
N THR A 44 -1.93 8.54 7.39
CA THR A 44 -1.10 9.33 8.31
C THR A 44 -1.37 10.83 8.21
N LEU A 45 -1.69 11.34 7.02
CA LEU A 45 -1.92 12.78 6.81
C LEU A 45 -3.01 13.34 7.74
N VAL A 46 -4.17 12.70 7.80
CA VAL A 46 -5.33 13.22 8.56
C VAL A 46 -5.03 13.37 10.03
N GLN A 47 -4.18 12.50 10.57
CA GLN A 47 -3.82 12.60 11.99
C GLN A 47 -2.90 13.80 12.26
N LEU A 48 -1.87 13.98 11.43
CA LEU A 48 -0.99 15.14 11.53
C LEU A 48 -1.77 16.45 11.37
N MET A 49 -2.80 16.46 10.50
CA MET A 49 -3.70 17.59 10.34
C MET A 49 -4.54 17.85 11.61
N ASN A 50 -5.13 16.80 12.18
CA ASN A 50 -5.94 16.92 13.41
C ASN A 50 -5.11 17.40 14.59
N ASP A 51 -3.84 17.03 14.64
CA ASP A 51 -2.89 17.46 15.67
C ASP A 51 -2.29 18.86 15.37
N GLY A 52 -2.64 19.46 14.21
CA GLY A 52 -2.15 20.79 13.80
C GLY A 52 -0.66 20.80 13.44
N LEU A 53 -0.07 19.65 13.09
CA LEU A 53 1.37 19.48 12.89
C LEU A 53 1.82 19.79 11.46
N VAL A 54 0.92 19.83 10.48
CA VAL A 54 1.20 20.14 9.08
C VAL A 54 0.47 21.38 8.61
N ARG A 55 1.12 22.17 7.76
CA ARG A 55 0.60 23.43 7.24
C ARG A 55 0.00 23.28 5.84
N PRO A 56 -0.96 24.13 5.42
CA PRO A 56 -1.39 24.25 4.04
C PRO A 56 -0.22 24.61 3.12
N LEU A 57 -0.25 24.08 1.90
CA LEU A 57 0.83 24.22 0.92
C LEU A 57 0.45 25.14 -0.27
N ASP A 58 -0.74 25.74 -0.26
CA ASP A 58 -1.29 26.52 -1.39
C ASP A 58 -0.31 27.59 -1.88
N ASP A 59 0.19 28.44 -0.98
CA ASP A 59 1.14 29.52 -1.31
C ASP A 59 2.47 28.99 -1.86
N LEU A 60 2.95 27.84 -1.31
CA LEU A 60 4.18 27.18 -1.77
C LEU A 60 3.99 26.55 -3.15
N VAL A 61 2.82 25.96 -3.41
CA VAL A 61 2.47 25.40 -4.72
C VAL A 61 2.35 26.51 -5.75
N GLU A 62 1.70 27.64 -5.44
CA GLU A 62 1.63 28.79 -6.33
C GLU A 62 3.04 29.27 -6.73
N LYS A 63 3.98 29.31 -5.78
CA LYS A 63 5.32 29.85 -5.99
C LYS A 63 6.27 28.86 -6.68
N TYR A 64 6.22 27.58 -6.34
CA TYR A 64 7.19 26.56 -6.75
C TYR A 64 6.63 25.35 -7.46
N GLY A 65 5.30 25.15 -7.42
CA GLY A 65 4.61 23.94 -7.88
C GLY A 65 4.07 23.98 -9.30
N GLY A 66 4.48 24.94 -10.14
CA GLY A 66 3.91 25.13 -11.48
C GLY A 66 4.04 23.94 -12.44
N HIS A 67 4.90 22.96 -12.14
CA HIS A 67 5.07 21.73 -12.90
C HIS A 67 4.32 20.53 -12.30
N LEU A 68 3.73 20.69 -11.12
CA LEU A 68 2.97 19.62 -10.46
C LEU A 68 1.63 19.36 -11.17
N LYS A 69 1.24 18.11 -11.26
CA LYS A 69 -0.05 17.71 -11.84
C LYS A 69 -1.16 17.81 -10.80
N SER A 70 -2.38 18.02 -11.24
CA SER A 70 -3.53 18.14 -10.35
C SER A 70 -3.78 16.90 -9.46
N ASN A 71 -3.44 15.72 -9.96
CA ASN A 71 -3.56 14.47 -9.18
C ASN A 71 -2.48 14.28 -8.09
N GLN A 72 -1.46 15.13 -8.08
CA GLN A 72 -0.46 15.20 -7.00
C GLN A 72 -0.91 16.09 -5.84
N LEU A 73 -1.87 16.99 -6.06
CA LEU A 73 -2.31 17.98 -5.08
C LEU A 73 -3.38 17.36 -4.16
N ILE A 74 -2.97 16.87 -3.01
CA ILE A 74 -3.87 16.25 -2.03
C ILE A 74 -4.58 17.36 -1.27
N THR A 75 -5.86 17.53 -1.58
CA THR A 75 -6.69 18.59 -1.02
C THR A 75 -7.62 18.05 0.06
N VAL A 76 -7.60 18.67 1.24
CA VAL A 76 -8.50 18.40 2.36
C VAL A 76 -9.10 19.72 2.81
N ASP A 77 -10.42 19.77 2.95
CA ASP A 77 -11.17 20.99 3.33
C ASP A 77 -10.84 22.22 2.46
N GLY A 78 -10.60 21.99 1.16
CA GLY A 78 -10.30 23.03 0.18
C GLY A 78 -8.88 23.59 0.23
N LYS A 79 -7.96 22.97 0.98
CA LYS A 79 -6.54 23.34 1.07
C LYS A 79 -5.65 22.21 0.63
N ILE A 80 -4.55 22.53 -0.05
CA ILE A 80 -3.54 21.55 -0.44
C ILE A 80 -2.72 21.22 0.82
N MET A 81 -2.81 19.97 1.29
CA MET A 81 -2.17 19.53 2.54
C MET A 81 -0.98 18.60 2.33
N ALA A 82 -0.86 17.99 1.14
CA ALA A 82 0.29 17.18 0.75
C ALA A 82 0.49 17.21 -0.75
N ILE A 83 1.73 16.90 -1.20
CA ILE A 83 2.07 16.68 -2.61
C ILE A 83 2.39 15.21 -2.78
N ALA A 84 1.49 14.48 -3.42
CA ALA A 84 1.69 13.08 -3.73
C ALA A 84 2.71 12.89 -4.86
N PHE A 85 3.57 11.88 -4.75
CA PHE A 85 4.55 11.56 -5.78
C PHE A 85 4.38 10.17 -6.37
N MET A 86 3.77 9.23 -5.65
CA MET A 86 3.51 7.88 -6.16
C MET A 86 2.15 7.35 -5.69
N ALA A 87 1.61 6.40 -6.47
CA ALA A 87 0.45 5.60 -6.11
C ALA A 87 0.87 4.17 -5.73
N ASN A 88 0.05 3.50 -4.94
CA ASN A 88 0.26 2.11 -4.55
C ASN A 88 -1.07 1.39 -4.31
N SER A 89 -1.06 0.08 -4.37
CA SER A 89 -2.11 -0.82 -3.87
C SER A 89 -1.55 -2.20 -3.65
N GLN A 90 -2.19 -3.01 -2.82
CA GLN A 90 -1.97 -4.44 -2.86
C GLN A 90 -2.69 -5.03 -4.08
N HIS A 91 -2.06 -6.01 -4.72
CA HIS A 91 -2.59 -6.72 -5.88
C HIS A 91 -1.95 -8.11 -5.99
N MET A 92 -2.31 -8.87 -7.02
CA MET A 92 -1.84 -10.24 -7.18
C MET A 92 -0.56 -10.34 -7.99
N TYR A 93 0.32 -11.23 -7.54
CA TYR A 93 1.50 -11.74 -8.22
C TYR A 93 1.32 -13.22 -8.48
N TYR A 94 1.67 -13.70 -9.67
CA TYR A 94 1.54 -15.11 -10.05
C TYR A 94 2.79 -15.61 -10.75
N ARG A 95 3.21 -16.84 -10.41
CA ARG A 95 4.19 -17.63 -11.13
C ARG A 95 3.47 -18.46 -12.19
N THR A 96 3.46 -17.97 -13.42
CA THR A 96 2.72 -18.61 -14.54
C THR A 96 3.18 -20.04 -14.86
N ASP A 97 4.48 -20.30 -14.72
CA ASP A 97 5.05 -21.63 -14.89
C ASP A 97 4.55 -22.64 -13.84
N ILE A 98 4.33 -22.19 -12.61
CA ILE A 98 3.81 -23.02 -11.52
C ILE A 98 2.31 -23.23 -11.70
N LEU A 99 1.55 -22.20 -12.08
CA LEU A 99 0.13 -22.31 -12.41
C LEU A 99 -0.08 -23.35 -13.52
N GLU A 100 0.68 -23.26 -14.62
CA GLU A 100 0.60 -24.20 -15.74
C GLU A 100 0.93 -25.63 -15.30
N LYS A 101 2.04 -25.83 -14.58
CA LYS A 101 2.46 -27.15 -14.06
C LYS A 101 1.43 -27.79 -13.13
N SER A 102 0.63 -26.99 -12.42
CA SER A 102 -0.43 -27.46 -11.51
C SER A 102 -1.80 -27.61 -12.18
N GLY A 103 -1.90 -27.34 -13.49
CA GLY A 103 -3.17 -27.44 -14.24
C GLY A 103 -4.17 -26.32 -13.90
N VAL A 104 -3.65 -25.13 -13.60
CA VAL A 104 -4.47 -23.91 -13.48
C VAL A 104 -4.51 -23.22 -14.82
N ASP A 105 -5.71 -23.05 -15.37
CA ASP A 105 -5.92 -22.37 -16.65
C ASP A 105 -6.09 -20.86 -16.44
N GLY A 106 -5.14 -20.07 -17.00
CA GLY A 106 -5.19 -18.62 -16.94
C GLY A 106 -4.77 -18.03 -15.58
N ILE A 107 -5.05 -16.75 -15.41
CA ILE A 107 -4.71 -16.00 -14.19
C ILE A 107 -5.95 -15.89 -13.31
N PRO A 108 -5.92 -16.38 -12.05
CA PRO A 108 -7.05 -16.28 -11.13
C PRO A 108 -7.45 -14.80 -10.90
N ALA A 109 -8.74 -14.51 -11.00
CA ALA A 109 -9.30 -13.15 -10.89
C ALA A 109 -10.25 -12.97 -9.69
N THR A 110 -10.69 -14.07 -9.06
CA THR A 110 -11.53 -14.05 -7.88
C THR A 110 -10.86 -14.77 -6.71
N TYR A 111 -11.28 -14.46 -5.48
CA TYR A 111 -10.75 -15.15 -4.29
C TYR A 111 -10.95 -16.67 -4.37
N ASP A 112 -12.10 -17.13 -4.87
CA ASP A 112 -12.37 -18.56 -5.04
C ASP A 112 -11.42 -19.22 -6.04
N GLU A 113 -11.09 -18.52 -7.14
CA GLU A 113 -10.11 -19.00 -8.11
C GLU A 113 -8.68 -18.99 -7.54
N VAL A 114 -8.32 -17.99 -6.72
CA VAL A 114 -7.02 -17.94 -6.01
C VAL A 114 -6.88 -19.13 -5.07
N ILE A 115 -7.90 -19.39 -4.25
CA ILE A 115 -7.95 -20.53 -3.32
C ILE A 115 -7.86 -21.84 -4.10
N SER A 116 -8.64 -21.99 -5.18
CA SER A 116 -8.61 -23.19 -6.04
C SER A 116 -7.24 -23.41 -6.69
N ALA A 117 -6.57 -22.33 -7.12
CA ALA A 117 -5.22 -22.39 -7.67
C ALA A 117 -4.20 -22.84 -6.62
N ALA A 118 -4.28 -22.27 -5.41
CA ALA A 118 -3.41 -22.67 -4.30
C ALA A 118 -3.58 -24.15 -3.93
N GLU A 119 -4.83 -24.64 -3.88
CA GLU A 119 -5.14 -26.05 -3.64
C GLU A 119 -4.56 -26.96 -4.75
N LYS A 120 -4.70 -26.59 -6.02
CA LYS A 120 -4.12 -27.37 -7.14
C LYS A 120 -2.59 -27.45 -7.05
N ILE A 121 -1.92 -26.35 -6.71
CA ILE A 121 -0.46 -26.31 -6.54
C ILE A 121 -0.03 -27.24 -5.40
N ARG A 122 -0.72 -27.21 -4.26
CA ARG A 122 -0.49 -28.10 -3.12
C ARG A 122 -0.74 -29.56 -3.49
N SER A 123 -1.89 -29.86 -4.08
CA SER A 123 -2.28 -31.23 -4.47
C SER A 123 -1.36 -31.83 -5.54
N ALA A 124 -0.76 -31.00 -6.39
CA ALA A 124 0.28 -31.42 -7.33
C ALA A 124 1.63 -31.70 -6.67
N GLY A 125 1.77 -31.43 -5.38
CA GLY A 125 3.03 -31.63 -4.64
C GLY A 125 4.14 -30.63 -5.02
N ILE A 126 3.79 -29.49 -5.61
CA ILE A 126 4.75 -28.48 -6.08
C ILE A 126 5.19 -27.60 -4.91
N MET A 127 4.21 -27.07 -4.17
CA MET A 127 4.42 -26.25 -2.96
C MET A 127 3.34 -26.57 -1.94
N GLU A 128 3.72 -26.78 -0.68
CA GLU A 128 2.77 -26.96 0.44
C GLU A 128 2.10 -25.63 0.80
N HIS A 129 2.85 -24.54 0.76
CA HIS A 129 2.41 -23.19 1.10
C HIS A 129 2.67 -22.24 -0.09
N PRO A 130 1.82 -22.29 -1.14
CA PRO A 130 2.07 -21.53 -2.36
C PRO A 130 1.77 -20.04 -2.26
N LEU A 131 1.06 -19.58 -1.21
CA LEU A 131 0.60 -18.20 -1.07
C LEU A 131 1.46 -17.40 -0.09
N VAL A 132 1.84 -16.19 -0.47
CA VAL A 132 2.43 -15.19 0.42
C VAL A 132 1.53 -13.96 0.50
N MET A 133 1.36 -13.45 1.72
CA MET A 133 0.55 -12.26 2.04
C MET A 133 1.23 -11.46 3.14
N ASN A 134 1.09 -10.13 3.09
CA ASN A 134 1.57 -9.26 4.16
C ASN A 134 0.61 -9.34 5.36
N LEU A 135 0.89 -10.23 6.31
CA LEU A 135 0.01 -10.53 7.45
C LEU A 135 0.70 -10.32 8.81
N LYS A 136 1.84 -9.63 8.87
CA LYS A 136 2.46 -9.29 10.16
C LYS A 136 1.43 -8.68 11.09
N VAL A 137 1.35 -9.24 12.30
CA VAL A 137 0.41 -8.78 13.36
C VAL A 137 0.42 -7.26 13.49
N GLY A 138 -0.74 -6.68 13.63
CA GLY A 138 -0.97 -5.25 13.67
C GLY A 138 -1.46 -4.72 12.33
N TRP A 139 -0.86 -3.65 11.83
CA TRP A 139 -1.35 -2.90 10.67
C TRP A 139 -1.63 -3.77 9.44
N ASN A 140 -0.76 -4.73 9.11
CA ASN A 140 -0.91 -5.56 7.91
C ASN A 140 -2.14 -6.49 7.98
N VAL A 141 -2.45 -7.08 9.14
CA VAL A 141 -3.66 -7.89 9.35
C VAL A 141 -4.90 -7.04 9.09
N GLY A 142 -4.94 -5.83 9.66
CA GLY A 142 -6.05 -4.88 9.44
C GLY A 142 -6.20 -4.49 7.97
N GLU A 143 -5.09 -4.26 7.25
CA GLU A 143 -5.16 -3.90 5.83
C GLU A 143 -5.69 -5.04 4.96
N VAL A 144 -5.25 -6.27 5.19
CA VAL A 144 -5.75 -7.43 4.42
C VAL A 144 -7.26 -7.63 4.68
N PHE A 145 -7.72 -7.51 5.93
CA PHE A 145 -9.15 -7.52 6.21
C PHE A 145 -9.89 -6.41 5.45
N ASN A 146 -9.39 -5.17 5.52
CA ASN A 146 -10.00 -4.03 4.86
C ASN A 146 -10.19 -4.27 3.36
N THR A 147 -9.17 -4.81 2.68
CA THR A 147 -9.21 -5.08 1.23
C THR A 147 -10.26 -6.15 0.90
N ILE A 148 -10.28 -7.25 1.63
CA ILE A 148 -11.25 -8.33 1.42
C ILE A 148 -12.67 -7.85 1.75
N TYR A 149 -12.84 -7.08 2.83
CA TYR A 149 -14.14 -6.53 3.22
C TYR A 149 -14.75 -5.61 2.15
N LEU A 150 -13.90 -4.77 1.52
CA LEU A 150 -14.32 -3.95 0.38
C LEU A 150 -14.75 -4.77 -0.83
N ALA A 151 -14.07 -5.88 -1.14
CA ALA A 151 -14.47 -6.78 -2.21
C ALA A 151 -15.85 -7.42 -1.98
N HIS A 152 -16.20 -7.70 -0.73
CA HIS A 152 -17.53 -8.13 -0.32
C HIS A 152 -18.57 -6.99 -0.33
N GLY A 153 -18.20 -5.78 -0.79
CA GLY A 153 -19.09 -4.61 -0.82
C GLY A 153 -19.32 -4.02 0.57
N GLY A 154 -18.36 -4.21 1.48
CA GLY A 154 -18.40 -3.65 2.83
C GLY A 154 -18.27 -2.13 2.84
N GLU A 155 -18.78 -1.51 3.89
CA GLU A 155 -18.63 -0.08 4.21
C GLU A 155 -18.16 0.01 5.65
N PHE A 156 -17.03 0.69 5.90
CA PHE A 156 -16.39 0.72 7.22
C PHE A 156 -17.22 1.41 8.29
N PHE A 157 -18.02 2.40 7.90
CA PHE A 157 -18.82 3.20 8.82
C PHE A 157 -20.26 3.31 8.34
N LYS A 158 -21.19 3.49 9.27
CA LYS A 158 -22.56 3.86 8.95
C LYS A 158 -22.60 5.22 8.27
N GLN A 159 -23.48 5.39 7.30
CA GLN A 159 -23.58 6.63 6.53
C GLN A 159 -23.77 7.85 7.45
N GLY A 160 -22.89 8.85 7.29
CA GLY A 160 -22.91 10.09 8.08
C GLY A 160 -22.54 9.93 9.56
N SER A 161 -21.89 8.84 9.93
CA SER A 161 -21.53 8.51 11.31
C SER A 161 -20.07 8.04 11.42
N ALA A 162 -19.50 8.16 12.62
CA ALA A 162 -18.23 7.54 13.00
C ALA A 162 -18.41 6.11 13.57
N GLU A 163 -19.64 5.60 13.59
CA GLU A 163 -19.95 4.27 14.10
C GLU A 163 -19.51 3.20 13.09
N ALA A 164 -18.67 2.26 13.55
CA ALA A 164 -18.19 1.17 12.71
C ALA A 164 -19.33 0.30 12.20
N SER A 165 -19.26 -0.14 10.94
CA SER A 165 -20.27 -0.95 10.26
C SER A 165 -19.73 -2.30 9.79
N ILE A 166 -18.66 -2.80 10.42
CA ILE A 166 -17.98 -4.03 9.99
C ILE A 166 -18.63 -5.31 10.55
N ASN A 167 -19.27 -5.22 11.72
CA ASN A 167 -19.95 -6.36 12.34
C ASN A 167 -21.29 -6.66 11.61
N ASN A 168 -21.19 -7.39 10.52
CA ASN A 168 -22.31 -7.77 9.66
C ASN A 168 -21.93 -8.99 8.80
N ALA A 169 -22.89 -9.50 8.00
CA ALA A 169 -22.67 -10.68 7.15
C ALA A 169 -21.48 -10.52 6.17
N LYS A 170 -21.17 -9.29 5.69
CA LYS A 170 -20.04 -9.05 4.80
C LYS A 170 -18.72 -9.11 5.56
N GLY A 171 -18.69 -8.66 6.82
CA GLY A 171 -17.54 -8.79 7.71
C GLY A 171 -17.21 -10.25 7.98
N ILE A 172 -18.21 -11.06 8.34
CA ILE A 172 -18.04 -12.50 8.51
C ILE A 172 -17.54 -13.15 7.22
N ALA A 173 -18.15 -12.85 6.06
CA ALA A 173 -17.70 -13.38 4.78
C ALA A 173 -16.25 -12.97 4.44
N ALA A 174 -15.85 -11.77 4.79
CA ALA A 174 -14.46 -11.31 4.61
C ALA A 174 -13.48 -12.08 5.50
N LEU A 175 -13.83 -12.34 6.75
CA LEU A 175 -13.04 -13.15 7.67
C LEU A 175 -12.89 -14.59 7.18
N GLU A 176 -13.98 -15.22 6.74
CA GLU A 176 -13.94 -16.57 6.18
C GLU A 176 -13.08 -16.65 4.92
N THR A 177 -13.18 -15.65 4.03
CA THR A 177 -12.28 -15.56 2.85
C THR A 177 -10.83 -15.42 3.26
N MET A 178 -10.54 -14.55 4.23
CA MET A 178 -9.18 -14.35 4.75
C MET A 178 -8.62 -15.64 5.35
N LYS A 179 -9.41 -16.36 6.14
CA LYS A 179 -9.02 -17.63 6.75
C LYS A 179 -8.74 -18.71 5.70
N ALA A 180 -9.59 -18.80 4.68
CA ALA A 180 -9.40 -19.75 3.58
C ALA A 180 -8.10 -19.49 2.80
N LEU A 181 -7.72 -18.23 2.60
CA LEU A 181 -6.45 -17.86 1.99
C LEU A 181 -5.26 -18.23 2.88
N VAL A 182 -5.35 -17.93 4.17
CA VAL A 182 -4.28 -18.17 5.17
C VAL A 182 -3.94 -19.65 5.29
N GLU A 183 -4.87 -20.56 5.01
CA GLU A 183 -4.62 -22.01 5.00
C GLU A 183 -3.51 -22.41 4.00
N TYR A 184 -3.33 -21.64 2.93
CA TYR A 184 -2.30 -21.85 1.89
C TYR A 184 -1.08 -20.95 2.08
N ALA A 185 -1.08 -20.08 3.09
CA ALA A 185 0.02 -19.17 3.37
C ALA A 185 1.16 -19.89 4.11
N HIS A 186 2.34 -19.27 4.10
CA HIS A 186 3.48 -19.73 4.87
C HIS A 186 3.13 -19.84 6.37
N PRO A 187 3.62 -20.87 7.10
CA PRO A 187 3.29 -21.05 8.53
C PRO A 187 3.56 -19.81 9.39
N ASP A 188 4.61 -19.07 9.08
CA ASP A 188 5.00 -17.84 9.81
C ASP A 188 4.33 -16.56 9.27
N HIS A 189 3.22 -16.68 8.52
CA HIS A 189 2.54 -15.55 7.87
C HIS A 189 2.26 -14.36 8.80
N LEU A 190 1.95 -14.61 10.07
CA LEU A 190 1.70 -13.55 11.07
C LEU A 190 2.95 -12.73 11.47
N THR A 191 4.13 -13.11 11.00
CA THR A 191 5.37 -12.35 11.18
C THR A 191 5.83 -11.62 9.92
N GLN A 192 5.20 -11.91 8.76
CA GLN A 192 5.65 -11.47 7.44
C GLN A 192 5.11 -10.09 7.08
N ALA A 193 6.01 -9.15 6.88
CA ALA A 193 5.77 -7.85 6.26
C ALA A 193 6.25 -7.85 4.80
N SER A 194 6.30 -6.69 4.17
CA SER A 194 6.60 -6.55 2.74
C SER A 194 7.98 -7.07 2.33
N ASP A 195 9.00 -6.88 3.18
CA ASP A 195 10.36 -7.35 2.87
C ASP A 195 10.46 -8.88 2.98
N ASP A 196 9.73 -9.48 3.93
CA ASP A 196 9.70 -10.94 4.13
C ASP A 196 9.00 -11.62 2.95
N THR A 197 7.84 -11.11 2.53
CA THR A 197 7.08 -11.67 1.38
C THR A 197 7.82 -11.47 0.06
N GLN A 198 8.49 -10.34 -0.13
CA GLN A 198 9.38 -10.11 -1.27
C GLN A 198 10.51 -11.14 -1.30
N GLY A 199 11.22 -11.33 -0.18
CA GLY A 199 12.32 -12.29 -0.10
C GLY A 199 11.88 -13.74 -0.40
N LEU A 200 10.69 -14.16 0.07
CA LEU A 200 10.13 -15.47 -0.29
C LEU A 200 9.81 -15.57 -1.78
N TRP A 201 9.30 -14.51 -2.39
CA TRP A 201 9.04 -14.47 -3.82
C TRP A 201 10.32 -14.58 -4.65
N GLU A 202 11.30 -13.75 -4.36
CA GLU A 202 12.62 -13.73 -5.02
C GLU A 202 13.36 -15.07 -4.90
N ALA A 203 13.22 -15.73 -3.75
CA ALA A 203 13.75 -17.08 -3.52
C ALA A 203 12.98 -18.18 -4.26
N GLY A 204 11.88 -17.87 -4.97
CA GLY A 204 11.04 -18.85 -5.66
C GLY A 204 10.23 -19.76 -4.72
N GLN A 205 10.01 -19.32 -3.48
CA GLN A 205 9.29 -20.07 -2.43
C GLN A 205 7.79 -19.75 -2.38
N ALA A 206 7.30 -18.98 -3.35
CA ALA A 206 5.90 -18.64 -3.51
C ALA A 206 5.47 -18.73 -4.97
N ALA A 207 4.21 -19.03 -5.21
CA ALA A 207 3.59 -19.11 -6.53
C ALA A 207 2.47 -18.10 -6.71
N ILE A 208 1.85 -17.67 -5.63
CA ILE A 208 0.76 -16.70 -5.56
C ILE A 208 1.14 -15.68 -4.49
N GLY A 209 1.04 -14.39 -4.80
CA GLY A 209 1.34 -13.31 -3.85
C GLY A 209 0.23 -12.26 -3.81
N PHE A 210 -0.20 -11.87 -2.63
CA PHE A 210 -1.00 -10.68 -2.41
C PHE A 210 -0.11 -9.64 -1.72
N MET A 211 0.53 -8.80 -2.53
CA MET A 211 1.63 -7.94 -2.10
C MET A 211 1.47 -6.51 -2.64
N TRP A 212 2.27 -5.58 -2.11
CA TRP A 212 2.28 -4.20 -2.54
C TRP A 212 2.88 -4.00 -3.94
N GLY A 213 2.25 -3.17 -4.76
CA GLY A 213 2.71 -2.82 -6.09
C GLY A 213 4.09 -2.17 -6.14
N SER A 214 4.48 -1.47 -5.08
CA SER A 214 5.83 -0.90 -4.92
C SER A 214 6.96 -1.95 -4.91
N ARG A 215 6.64 -3.25 -4.82
CA ARG A 215 7.61 -4.35 -4.89
C ARG A 215 7.79 -4.87 -6.32
N GLY A 216 6.93 -4.45 -7.26
CA GLY A 216 6.93 -4.96 -8.63
C GLY A 216 8.24 -4.73 -9.37
N GLY A 217 8.83 -3.52 -9.25
CA GLY A 217 10.11 -3.18 -9.88
C GLY A 217 11.24 -4.09 -9.42
N VAL A 218 11.44 -4.17 -8.10
CA VAL A 218 12.53 -4.97 -7.50
C VAL A 218 12.37 -6.46 -7.79
N ILE A 219 11.14 -7.00 -7.74
CA ILE A 219 10.88 -8.42 -8.05
C ILE A 219 11.20 -8.75 -9.53
N LEU A 220 11.05 -7.78 -10.42
CA LEU A 220 11.22 -7.99 -11.87
C LEU A 220 12.61 -7.58 -12.40
N ASP A 221 13.51 -7.01 -11.57
CA ASP A 221 14.81 -6.47 -12.02
C ASP A 221 15.93 -7.49 -12.17
N ASN A 222 15.76 -8.73 -11.77
CA ASN A 222 16.78 -9.80 -11.73
C ASN A 222 17.96 -9.55 -10.76
N GLU A 223 17.89 -8.57 -9.88
CA GLU A 223 18.94 -8.37 -8.87
C GLU A 223 18.75 -9.31 -7.68
N GLY A 224 17.51 -9.40 -7.15
CA GLY A 224 17.14 -10.34 -6.07
C GLY A 224 16.57 -11.67 -6.57
N SER A 225 15.92 -11.65 -7.73
CA SER A 225 15.22 -12.79 -8.32
C SER A 225 16.07 -13.50 -9.39
N SER A 226 15.90 -14.81 -9.51
CA SER A 226 16.45 -15.54 -10.68
C SER A 226 15.69 -15.19 -11.96
N ALA A 227 16.32 -15.38 -13.13
CA ALA A 227 15.67 -15.20 -14.42
C ALA A 227 14.43 -16.10 -14.60
N GLU A 228 14.38 -17.27 -13.96
CA GLU A 228 13.19 -18.14 -13.95
C GLU A 228 12.03 -17.49 -13.19
N VAL A 229 12.31 -16.86 -12.05
CA VAL A 229 11.30 -16.14 -11.25
C VAL A 229 10.79 -14.93 -12.01
N THR A 230 11.67 -14.06 -12.49
CA THR A 230 11.28 -12.82 -13.16
C THR A 230 10.51 -13.05 -14.45
N SER A 231 11.00 -13.97 -15.31
CA SER A 231 10.37 -14.24 -16.62
C SER A 231 8.98 -14.90 -16.51
N ASN A 232 8.68 -15.53 -15.37
CA ASN A 232 7.41 -16.19 -15.11
C ASN A 232 6.55 -15.46 -14.07
N THR A 233 6.97 -14.28 -13.61
CA THR A 233 6.16 -13.44 -12.72
C THR A 233 5.24 -12.52 -13.52
N VAL A 234 3.94 -12.61 -13.23
CA VAL A 234 2.90 -11.73 -13.78
C VAL A 234 2.21 -11.00 -12.64
N LEU A 235 2.06 -9.69 -12.81
CA LEU A 235 1.34 -8.80 -11.91
C LEU A 235 -0.08 -8.58 -12.45
N SER A 236 -1.08 -8.87 -11.63
CA SER A 236 -2.49 -8.81 -12.00
C SER A 236 -3.30 -7.96 -11.01
N ALA A 237 -4.51 -7.56 -11.39
CA ALA A 237 -5.42 -6.85 -10.49
C ALA A 237 -5.63 -7.62 -9.18
N ALA A 238 -5.98 -6.88 -8.11
CA ALA A 238 -6.50 -7.49 -6.89
C ALA A 238 -7.77 -8.30 -7.20
N PRO A 239 -7.99 -9.44 -6.51
CA PRO A 239 -9.12 -10.31 -6.81
C PRO A 239 -10.44 -9.68 -6.42
N THR A 240 -11.52 -10.10 -7.07
CA THR A 240 -12.88 -9.79 -6.66
C THR A 240 -13.50 -11.00 -5.94
N VAL A 241 -14.66 -10.82 -5.29
CA VAL A 241 -15.49 -11.96 -4.91
C VAL A 241 -16.20 -12.50 -6.14
N THR A 242 -16.54 -13.80 -6.16
CA THR A 242 -17.28 -14.42 -7.26
C THR A 242 -18.63 -13.70 -7.49
N GLY A 243 -18.83 -13.22 -8.71
CA GLY A 243 -19.99 -12.40 -9.08
C GLY A 243 -19.94 -10.94 -8.62
N GLY A 244 -18.88 -10.54 -7.93
CA GLY A 244 -18.59 -9.14 -7.58
C GLY A 244 -17.80 -8.42 -8.66
N SER A 245 -17.68 -7.10 -8.51
CA SER A 245 -16.92 -6.25 -9.43
C SER A 245 -15.91 -5.32 -8.74
N ILE A 246 -15.88 -5.30 -7.41
CA ILE A 246 -15.00 -4.44 -6.65
C ILE A 246 -13.70 -5.20 -6.35
N PRO A 247 -12.54 -4.73 -6.83
CA PRO A 247 -11.26 -5.33 -6.47
C PRO A 247 -11.01 -5.26 -4.96
N GLY A 248 -10.51 -6.35 -4.39
CA GLY A 248 -10.13 -6.43 -2.99
C GLY A 248 -8.83 -5.68 -2.70
N ALA A 249 -8.87 -4.38 -2.84
CA ALA A 249 -7.74 -3.51 -2.61
C ALA A 249 -8.18 -2.11 -2.18
N THR A 250 -7.29 -1.41 -1.51
CA THR A 250 -7.34 0.03 -1.30
C THR A 250 -6.29 0.71 -2.17
N LEU A 251 -6.63 1.88 -2.72
CA LEU A 251 -5.67 2.73 -3.42
C LEU A 251 -5.01 3.68 -2.42
N TRP A 252 -3.71 3.75 -2.51
CA TRP A 252 -2.83 4.56 -1.68
C TRP A 252 -2.05 5.55 -2.53
N TRP A 253 -1.60 6.60 -1.88
CA TRP A 253 -0.57 7.50 -2.38
C TRP A 253 0.42 7.81 -1.26
N ASP A 254 1.66 8.05 -1.64
CA ASP A 254 2.68 8.58 -0.77
C ASP A 254 3.04 9.99 -1.23
N GLY A 255 3.20 10.90 -0.27
CA GLY A 255 3.43 12.33 -0.55
C GLY A 255 4.22 13.01 0.54
N ILE A 256 4.61 14.25 0.29
CA ILE A 256 5.33 15.11 1.24
C ILE A 256 4.39 16.12 1.89
N THR A 257 4.70 16.47 3.13
CA THR A 257 4.09 17.57 3.89
C THR A 257 5.16 18.51 4.42
N ILE A 258 4.74 19.67 4.92
CA ILE A 258 5.62 20.62 5.63
C ILE A 258 5.04 20.85 7.03
N ALA A 259 5.91 20.83 8.05
CA ALA A 259 5.54 21.05 9.43
C ALA A 259 4.99 22.48 9.65
N THR A 260 4.06 22.62 10.58
CA THR A 260 3.48 23.93 10.97
C THR A 260 4.48 24.80 11.70
N ASN A 261 5.28 24.22 12.59
CA ASN A 261 6.15 24.89 13.53
C ASN A 261 7.62 24.97 13.04
N VAL A 262 7.79 25.33 11.78
CA VAL A 262 9.07 25.76 11.18
C VAL A 262 8.93 27.17 10.63
N SER A 263 10.03 27.88 10.43
CA SER A 263 10.00 29.21 9.84
C SER A 263 9.53 29.15 8.38
N ASP A 264 8.97 30.28 7.88
CA ASP A 264 8.54 30.34 6.47
C ASP A 264 9.71 30.14 5.50
N SER A 265 10.89 30.63 5.85
CA SER A 265 12.10 30.44 5.04
C SER A 265 12.54 28.95 4.96
N GLU A 266 12.43 28.21 6.06
CA GLU A 266 12.71 26.77 6.10
C GLU A 266 11.65 26.00 5.32
N ALA A 267 10.37 26.35 5.50
CA ALA A 267 9.26 25.77 4.75
C ALA A 267 9.44 25.97 3.24
N GLU A 268 9.74 27.20 2.80
CA GLU A 268 10.00 27.52 1.39
C GLU A 268 11.19 26.75 0.83
N ALA A 269 12.33 26.76 1.52
CA ALA A 269 13.53 26.08 1.08
C ALA A 269 13.32 24.57 0.95
N THR A 270 12.69 23.95 1.97
CA THR A 270 12.43 22.52 1.97
C THR A 270 11.43 22.15 0.87
N PHE A 271 10.32 22.87 0.73
CA PHE A 271 9.32 22.61 -0.29
C PHE A 271 9.92 22.75 -1.70
N ALA A 272 10.61 23.86 -1.99
CA ALA A 272 11.25 24.08 -3.27
C ALA A 272 12.27 22.98 -3.61
N ALA A 273 13.06 22.57 -2.63
CA ALA A 273 14.03 21.48 -2.79
C ALA A 273 13.34 20.15 -3.12
N LEU A 274 12.29 19.77 -2.40
CA LEU A 274 11.56 18.50 -2.61
C LEU A 274 10.85 18.46 -3.95
N VAL A 275 10.12 19.53 -4.32
CA VAL A 275 9.38 19.54 -5.60
C VAL A 275 10.28 19.70 -6.81
N SER A 276 11.48 20.32 -6.67
CA SER A 276 12.46 20.38 -7.74
C SER A 276 12.96 19.01 -8.19
N GLY A 277 12.87 18.01 -7.34
CA GLY A 277 13.18 16.61 -7.65
C GLY A 277 12.02 15.86 -8.34
N MET A 278 10.83 16.44 -8.40
CA MET A 278 9.65 15.79 -9.00
C MET A 278 9.56 16.12 -10.51
N THR A 279 10.53 15.66 -11.27
CA THR A 279 10.66 15.98 -12.70
C THR A 279 10.52 14.76 -13.60
N SER A 280 10.21 14.99 -14.88
CA SER A 280 10.15 13.93 -15.90
C SER A 280 11.51 13.26 -16.12
N GLU A 281 12.63 13.98 -15.92
CA GLU A 281 13.98 13.43 -16.00
C GLU A 281 14.24 12.45 -14.87
N MET A 282 13.83 12.80 -13.64
CA MET A 282 13.92 11.90 -12.50
C MET A 282 13.10 10.63 -12.74
N VAL A 283 11.86 10.78 -13.21
CA VAL A 283 10.99 9.65 -13.54
C VAL A 283 11.60 8.79 -14.65
N ALA A 284 12.16 9.38 -15.70
CA ALA A 284 12.77 8.61 -16.79
C ALA A 284 13.97 7.78 -16.34
N ALA A 285 14.72 8.26 -15.33
CA ALA A 285 15.85 7.53 -14.76
C ALA A 285 15.44 6.43 -13.78
N ASN A 286 14.23 6.52 -13.20
CA ASN A 286 13.73 5.65 -12.13
C ASN A 286 12.30 5.17 -12.42
N ASN A 287 11.98 4.91 -13.70
CA ASN A 287 10.60 4.65 -14.14
C ASN A 287 9.96 3.46 -13.41
N ASP A 288 10.72 2.40 -13.16
CA ASP A 288 10.22 1.14 -12.63
C ASP A 288 10.30 1.05 -11.09
N ASP A 289 10.89 2.07 -10.44
CA ASP A 289 11.04 2.10 -8.97
C ASP A 289 9.74 2.39 -8.23
N ALA A 290 8.77 3.04 -8.89
CA ALA A 290 7.47 3.37 -8.31
C ALA A 290 6.39 3.59 -9.38
N ILE A 291 5.14 3.59 -8.95
CA ILE A 291 4.00 4.02 -9.78
C ILE A 291 3.89 5.55 -9.65
N TRP A 292 4.70 6.26 -10.42
CA TRP A 292 4.83 7.71 -10.29
C TRP A 292 3.56 8.46 -10.69
N LEU A 293 3.16 9.42 -9.87
CA LEU A 293 2.13 10.41 -10.20
C LEU A 293 2.72 11.63 -10.94
N ILE A 294 4.04 11.70 -10.99
CA ILE A 294 4.84 12.76 -11.62
C ILE A 294 4.79 12.61 -13.14
N ASP A 295 5.00 13.72 -13.85
CA ASP A 295 5.02 13.71 -15.31
C ASP A 295 6.16 12.85 -15.88
N GLY A 296 5.94 12.28 -17.07
CA GLY A 296 6.91 11.42 -17.74
C GLY A 296 6.80 9.93 -17.39
N PHE A 297 5.99 9.54 -16.41
CA PHE A 297 5.80 8.12 -16.05
C PHE A 297 5.20 7.32 -17.22
N LYS A 298 5.82 6.19 -17.51
CA LYS A 298 5.40 5.24 -18.55
C LYS A 298 5.16 3.87 -17.89
N PRO A 299 3.88 3.51 -17.66
CA PRO A 299 3.56 2.23 -17.03
C PRO A 299 4.19 1.05 -17.75
N GLY A 300 5.05 0.32 -17.05
CA GLY A 300 5.67 -0.94 -17.49
C GLY A 300 5.03 -2.15 -16.80
N PRO A 301 5.61 -3.35 -16.95
CA PRO A 301 5.13 -4.57 -16.29
C PRO A 301 5.02 -4.43 -14.76
N ALA A 302 5.92 -3.70 -14.13
CA ALA A 302 5.89 -3.44 -12.68
C ALA A 302 4.63 -2.69 -12.22
N ALA A 303 4.05 -1.86 -13.09
CA ALA A 303 2.84 -1.09 -12.82
C ALA A 303 1.53 -1.83 -13.15
N ALA A 304 1.60 -2.99 -13.78
CA ALA A 304 0.44 -3.66 -14.37
C ALA A 304 -0.64 -3.97 -13.33
N GLY A 305 -0.25 -4.51 -12.17
CA GLY A 305 -1.19 -4.89 -11.11
C GLY A 305 -1.90 -3.69 -10.48
N VAL A 306 -1.17 -2.65 -10.10
CA VAL A 306 -1.76 -1.40 -9.54
C VAL A 306 -2.68 -0.74 -10.58
N SER A 307 -2.22 -0.64 -11.83
CA SER A 307 -3.02 -0.03 -12.90
C SER A 307 -4.32 -0.79 -13.15
N ALA A 308 -4.27 -2.11 -13.23
CA ALA A 308 -5.44 -2.95 -13.42
C ALA A 308 -6.41 -2.88 -12.21
N THR A 309 -5.87 -2.86 -10.99
CA THR A 309 -6.64 -2.71 -9.75
C THR A 309 -7.38 -1.36 -9.72
N ALA A 310 -6.70 -0.27 -10.06
CA ALA A 310 -7.31 1.06 -10.12
C ALA A 310 -8.38 1.15 -11.22
N GLN A 311 -8.11 0.63 -12.41
CA GLN A 311 -9.07 0.58 -13.53
C GLN A 311 -10.27 -0.30 -13.21
N GLY A 312 -10.09 -1.35 -12.40
CA GLY A 312 -11.17 -2.20 -11.89
C GLY A 312 -12.09 -1.51 -10.88
N GLY A 313 -11.79 -0.28 -10.47
CA GLY A 313 -12.62 0.51 -9.57
C GLY A 313 -12.34 0.29 -8.09
N ALA A 314 -11.12 -0.10 -7.73
CA ALA A 314 -10.68 -0.13 -6.34
C ALA A 314 -10.86 1.25 -5.69
N LYS A 315 -11.26 1.26 -4.42
CA LYS A 315 -11.52 2.50 -3.67
C LYS A 315 -10.25 2.99 -2.98
N SER A 316 -10.12 4.31 -2.81
CA SER A 316 -9.07 4.87 -1.98
C SER A 316 -9.26 4.47 -0.51
N TYR A 317 -8.14 4.28 0.19
CA TYR A 317 -8.18 4.12 1.66
C TYR A 317 -8.83 5.37 2.28
N PRO A 318 -9.81 5.20 3.20
CA PRO A 318 -10.54 6.33 3.75
C PRO A 318 -9.65 7.27 4.59
N MET A 319 -9.73 8.57 4.28
CA MET A 319 -8.92 9.61 4.92
C MET A 319 -9.66 10.28 6.07
N PHE A 320 -10.06 9.51 7.10
CA PHE A 320 -10.60 10.08 8.35
C PHE A 320 -9.94 9.45 9.57
N ALA A 321 -9.88 10.19 10.67
CA ALA A 321 -9.22 9.78 11.92
C ALA A 321 -9.76 8.46 12.47
N GLN A 322 -11.08 8.25 12.37
CA GLN A 322 -11.74 7.02 12.84
C GLN A 322 -11.28 5.78 12.10
N MET A 323 -10.90 5.91 10.80
CA MET A 323 -10.39 4.78 10.03
C MET A 323 -9.08 4.24 10.60
N GLY A 324 -8.19 5.10 11.07
CA GLY A 324 -6.96 4.68 11.73
C GLY A 324 -7.21 3.93 13.04
N LEU A 325 -8.21 4.33 13.82
CA LEU A 325 -8.60 3.63 15.04
C LEU A 325 -9.18 2.25 14.73
N LEU A 326 -10.11 2.19 13.77
CA LEU A 326 -10.71 0.94 13.31
C LEU A 326 -9.64 -0.02 12.77
N HIS A 327 -8.75 0.46 11.91
CA HIS A 327 -7.67 -0.33 11.33
C HIS A 327 -6.75 -0.93 12.40
N ASN A 328 -6.37 -0.13 13.42
CA ASN A 328 -5.54 -0.61 14.52
C ASN A 328 -6.26 -1.68 15.36
N ALA A 329 -7.55 -1.48 15.63
CA ALA A 329 -8.36 -2.47 16.34
C ALA A 329 -8.43 -3.80 15.56
N LEU A 330 -8.74 -3.74 14.27
CA LEU A 330 -8.74 -4.93 13.39
C LEU A 330 -7.39 -5.65 13.41
N GLY A 331 -6.29 -4.91 13.32
CA GLY A 331 -4.95 -5.48 13.33
C GLY A 331 -4.57 -6.19 14.63
N ALA A 332 -5.18 -5.81 15.74
CA ALA A 332 -4.95 -6.42 17.04
C ALA A 332 -5.90 -7.60 17.31
N GLU A 333 -7.19 -7.42 17.05
CA GLU A 333 -8.25 -8.34 17.49
C GLU A 333 -8.37 -9.57 16.56
N LEU A 334 -8.17 -9.43 15.25
CA LEU A 334 -8.36 -10.52 14.29
C LEU A 334 -7.31 -11.65 14.37
N VAL A 335 -6.26 -11.48 15.18
CA VAL A 335 -5.16 -12.45 15.29
C VAL A 335 -5.62 -13.78 15.86
N ASP A 336 -6.50 -13.77 16.86
CA ASP A 336 -6.99 -14.98 17.50
C ASP A 336 -7.94 -15.77 16.60
N PHE A 337 -8.72 -15.08 15.78
CA PHE A 337 -9.48 -15.72 14.70
C PHE A 337 -8.57 -16.41 13.67
N LEU A 338 -7.51 -15.74 13.20
CA LEU A 338 -6.58 -16.33 12.24
C LEU A 338 -5.82 -17.53 12.81
N LYS A 339 -5.57 -17.55 14.12
CA LYS A 339 -5.01 -18.71 14.84
C LYS A 339 -6.04 -19.82 15.12
N GLY A 340 -7.32 -19.57 14.84
CA GLY A 340 -8.40 -20.54 15.05
C GLY A 340 -8.86 -20.67 16.50
N SER A 341 -8.54 -19.70 17.36
CA SER A 341 -8.96 -19.70 18.77
C SER A 341 -10.32 -19.08 19.00
N GLU A 342 -10.91 -18.43 18.00
CA GLU A 342 -12.27 -17.88 18.04
C GLU A 342 -12.99 -18.02 16.69
N SER A 343 -14.33 -17.84 16.67
CA SER A 343 -15.13 -17.85 15.44
C SER A 343 -15.18 -16.47 14.80
N ALA A 344 -15.62 -16.40 13.52
CA ALA A 344 -15.80 -15.14 12.81
C ALA A 344 -16.85 -14.21 13.43
N GLU A 345 -17.83 -14.77 14.18
CA GLU A 345 -18.83 -13.99 14.89
C GLU A 345 -18.30 -13.41 16.21
N GLN A 346 -17.24 -13.99 16.77
CA GLN A 346 -16.62 -13.51 18.00
C GLN A 346 -15.57 -12.43 17.72
N ALA A 347 -14.82 -12.58 16.62
CA ALA A 347 -13.85 -11.62 16.13
C ALA A 347 -14.53 -10.34 15.61
#